data_c8549c1b90a62ca35096cd1a7b068242
#
_entry.id   c8549c1b90a62ca35096cd1a7b068242
#
_cell.length_a   1.000
_cell.length_b   1.000
_cell.length_c   1.000
_cell.angle_alpha   90.00
_cell.angle_beta   90.00
_cell.angle_gamma   90.00
#
_symmetry.space_group_name_H-M   'P 1'
#
loop_
_entity.id
_entity.type
_entity.pdbx_description
1 polymer ?
#
loop_
_entity_poly.entity_id
_entity_poly.type
_entity_poly.pdbx_seq_one_letter_code
_entity_poly.pdbx_strand_id
1 'polypeptide(L)'
;MPTNTLTTMVNYSLVLRSVNTNLIEINQAKARIKAAKAQGTTPKTEDTDLVKTEQQKVFAVAQYAEVMDLSKFAKHISTHGCVYGHADINAVLNIAVDHIREELLEGKKIRLGALGDFDITLSSNGVADASTFTAQNITDVKLQWEPGPDFKNLINEAEFNLVAPRSAQAKLIKAVKEGKDSVDLTSPDGGGNTTTGGSGSQGGSAPGGGSGSTTTGGSQSSGSDTGDGNVKEY
;
A
#
# COMPACT_ATOMS: atom_id res chain seq x y z
N MET A 1 -11.20 -3.88 -34.80
CA MET A 1 -10.06 -3.64 -33.90
C MET A 1 -10.48 -4.16 -32.54
N PRO A 2 -9.82 -5.19 -31.97
CA PRO A 2 -10.12 -5.56 -30.61
C PRO A 2 -9.72 -4.40 -29.69
N THR A 3 -10.67 -3.83 -28.99
CA THR A 3 -10.43 -2.90 -27.89
C THR A 3 -9.71 -3.68 -26.80
N ASN A 4 -8.43 -3.42 -26.66
CA ASN A 4 -7.64 -3.93 -25.54
C ASN A 4 -8.20 -3.25 -24.27
N THR A 5 -9.21 -3.86 -23.68
CA THR A 5 -9.76 -3.45 -22.39
C THR A 5 -8.67 -3.78 -21.38
N LEU A 6 -7.84 -2.80 -21.06
CA LEU A 6 -6.95 -2.87 -19.90
C LEU A 6 -7.86 -3.14 -18.69
N THR A 7 -7.84 -4.37 -18.23
CA THR A 7 -8.56 -4.75 -17.02
C THR A 7 -7.91 -4.01 -15.85
N THR A 8 -8.53 -2.92 -15.43
CA THR A 8 -8.07 -2.12 -14.30
C THR A 8 -8.45 -2.82 -13.00
N MET A 9 -7.56 -3.70 -12.51
CA MET A 9 -7.76 -4.40 -11.24
C MET A 9 -7.17 -3.63 -10.08
N VAL A 10 -7.98 -3.33 -9.10
CA VAL A 10 -7.55 -2.78 -7.81
C VAL A 10 -7.20 -3.93 -6.88
N ASN A 11 -5.92 -4.08 -6.58
CA ASN A 11 -5.47 -5.06 -5.62
C ASN A 11 -5.84 -4.64 -4.19
N TYR A 12 -6.38 -5.55 -3.40
CA TYR A 12 -6.65 -5.31 -1.99
C TYR A 12 -6.22 -6.47 -1.10
N SER A 13 -5.93 -6.20 0.15
CA SER A 13 -5.70 -7.22 1.17
C SER A 13 -6.67 -7.03 2.33
N LEU A 14 -6.85 -8.10 3.11
CA LEU A 14 -7.69 -8.07 4.30
C LEU A 14 -6.88 -7.75 5.54
N VAL A 15 -7.40 -6.88 6.39
CA VAL A 15 -6.82 -6.51 7.68
C VAL A 15 -7.88 -6.58 8.77
N LEU A 16 -7.48 -7.09 9.93
CA LEU A 16 -8.30 -7.06 11.13
C LEU A 16 -8.12 -5.71 11.83
N ARG A 17 -9.23 -5.05 12.15
CA ARG A 17 -9.23 -3.82 12.93
C ARG A 17 -10.23 -3.93 14.08
N SER A 18 -9.83 -3.45 15.24
CA SER A 18 -10.72 -3.29 16.36
C SER A 18 -11.75 -2.19 16.07
N VAL A 19 -13.00 -2.45 16.40
CA VAL A 19 -14.13 -1.52 16.20
C VAL A 19 -14.65 -0.97 17.53
N ASN A 20 -13.97 -1.21 18.63
CA ASN A 20 -14.35 -0.71 19.94
C ASN A 20 -14.13 0.80 20.06
N THR A 21 -15.04 1.48 20.76
CA THR A 21 -14.92 2.92 21.07
C THR A 21 -13.81 3.19 22.10
N ASN A 22 -13.53 2.24 23.00
CA ASN A 22 -12.49 2.31 24.03
C ASN A 22 -11.15 1.69 23.60
N LEU A 23 -10.79 1.82 22.33
CA LEU A 23 -9.60 1.22 21.73
C LEU A 23 -8.29 1.62 22.44
N ILE A 24 -8.22 2.85 22.94
CA ILE A 24 -7.03 3.36 23.66
C ILE A 24 -6.81 2.54 24.94
N GLU A 25 -7.86 2.30 25.70
CA GLU A 25 -7.80 1.53 26.96
C GLU A 25 -7.42 0.06 26.68
N ILE A 26 -8.03 -0.54 25.64
CA ILE A 26 -7.71 -1.91 25.21
C ILE A 26 -6.23 -2.02 24.82
N ASN A 27 -5.69 -1.06 24.06
CA ASN A 27 -4.29 -1.07 23.66
C ASN A 27 -3.34 -0.88 24.85
N GLN A 28 -3.70 -0.03 25.82
CA GLN A 28 -2.95 0.11 27.07
C GLN A 28 -2.98 -1.18 27.90
N ALA A 29 -4.13 -1.86 28.00
CA ALA A 29 -4.25 -3.15 28.67
C ALA A 29 -3.37 -4.21 27.99
N LYS A 30 -3.38 -4.30 26.67
CA LYS A 30 -2.48 -5.18 25.89
C LYS A 30 -1.00 -4.91 26.18
N ALA A 31 -0.60 -3.65 26.26
CA ALA A 31 0.78 -3.27 26.57
C ALA A 31 1.16 -3.69 28.01
N ARG A 32 0.26 -3.48 29.01
CA ARG A 32 0.49 -3.94 30.40
C ARG A 32 0.58 -5.46 30.50
N ILE A 33 -0.28 -6.19 29.81
CA ILE A 33 -0.23 -7.67 29.76
C ILE A 33 1.09 -8.14 29.15
N LYS A 34 1.55 -7.51 28.05
CA LYS A 34 2.83 -7.83 27.42
C LYS A 34 4.00 -7.58 28.36
N ALA A 35 4.00 -6.46 29.07
CA ALA A 35 5.04 -6.11 30.04
C ALA A 35 5.06 -7.11 31.23
N ALA A 36 3.90 -7.46 31.80
CA ALA A 36 3.79 -8.44 32.88
C ALA A 36 4.34 -9.81 32.47
N LYS A 37 3.98 -10.29 31.26
CA LYS A 37 4.52 -11.55 30.73
C LYS A 37 6.04 -11.51 30.53
N ALA A 38 6.59 -10.39 30.05
CA ALA A 38 8.04 -10.23 29.88
C ALA A 38 8.80 -10.23 31.22
N GLN A 39 8.15 -9.79 32.31
CA GLN A 39 8.70 -9.80 33.67
C GLN A 39 8.42 -11.10 34.44
N GLY A 40 7.77 -12.09 33.82
CA GLY A 40 7.38 -13.33 34.47
C GLY A 40 6.28 -13.18 35.52
N THR A 41 5.55 -12.05 35.53
CA THR A 41 4.46 -11.78 36.46
C THR A 41 3.10 -12.08 35.82
N THR A 42 2.10 -12.41 36.65
CA THR A 42 0.74 -12.66 36.18
C THR A 42 0.06 -11.35 35.80
N PRO A 43 -0.49 -11.22 34.59
CA PRO A 43 -1.25 -10.03 34.18
C PRO A 43 -2.46 -9.81 35.09
N LYS A 44 -2.85 -8.56 35.30
CA LYS A 44 -4.07 -8.22 36.04
C LYS A 44 -5.31 -8.77 35.34
N THR A 45 -6.26 -9.31 36.14
CA THR A 45 -7.51 -9.84 35.61
C THR A 45 -8.33 -8.78 34.87
N GLU A 46 -8.36 -7.55 35.40
CA GLU A 46 -9.03 -6.40 34.74
C GLU A 46 -8.52 -6.14 33.31
N ASP A 47 -7.21 -6.18 33.12
CA ASP A 47 -6.62 -5.99 31.80
C ASP A 47 -6.96 -7.15 30.84
N THR A 48 -6.96 -8.39 31.35
CA THR A 48 -7.31 -9.56 30.54
C THR A 48 -8.78 -9.56 30.16
N ASP A 49 -9.67 -9.15 31.04
CA ASP A 49 -11.09 -9.08 30.77
C ASP A 49 -11.43 -7.93 29.84
N LEU A 50 -10.77 -6.78 29.98
CA LEU A 50 -10.92 -5.67 29.04
C LEU A 50 -10.49 -6.07 27.61
N VAL A 51 -9.38 -6.79 27.45
CA VAL A 51 -8.93 -7.27 26.14
C VAL A 51 -9.89 -8.28 25.52
N LYS A 52 -10.56 -9.12 26.33
CA LYS A 52 -11.61 -10.05 25.85
C LYS A 52 -12.83 -9.33 25.25
N THR A 53 -13.09 -8.09 25.63
CA THR A 53 -14.19 -7.29 25.06
C THR A 53 -13.89 -6.76 23.66
N GLU A 54 -12.67 -6.93 23.17
CA GLU A 54 -12.28 -6.44 21.86
C GLU A 54 -13.06 -7.15 20.75
N GLN A 55 -13.76 -6.35 19.97
CA GLN A 55 -14.43 -6.79 18.76
C GLN A 55 -13.58 -6.42 17.56
N GLN A 56 -13.23 -7.41 16.76
CA GLN A 56 -12.47 -7.20 15.53
C GLN A 56 -13.34 -7.49 14.32
N LYS A 57 -13.23 -6.63 13.30
CA LYS A 57 -13.84 -6.83 11.99
C LYS A 57 -12.77 -6.83 10.91
N VAL A 58 -13.05 -7.54 9.84
CA VAL A 58 -12.17 -7.59 8.66
C VAL A 58 -12.53 -6.43 7.73
N PHE A 59 -11.51 -5.70 7.30
CA PHE A 59 -11.63 -4.59 6.36
C PHE A 59 -10.70 -4.81 5.17
N ALA A 60 -11.15 -4.36 4.00
CA ALA A 60 -10.30 -4.31 2.82
C ALA A 60 -9.38 -3.08 2.88
N VAL A 61 -8.14 -3.26 2.47
CA VAL A 61 -7.16 -2.17 2.30
C VAL A 61 -6.54 -2.29 0.92
N ALA A 62 -6.59 -1.20 0.15
CA ALA A 62 -6.00 -1.17 -1.18
C ALA A 62 -4.48 -1.41 -1.13
N GLN A 63 -4.00 -2.22 -2.07
CA GLN A 63 -2.59 -2.54 -2.25
C GLN A 63 -2.13 -1.98 -3.59
N TYR A 64 -1.33 -0.93 -3.57
CA TYR A 64 -0.76 -0.38 -4.80
C TYR A 64 0.41 -1.26 -5.28
N ALA A 65 0.45 -1.51 -6.57
CA ALA A 65 1.52 -2.30 -7.19
C ALA A 65 2.81 -1.49 -7.33
N GLU A 66 2.68 -0.22 -7.68
CA GLU A 66 3.81 0.70 -7.93
C GLU A 66 3.47 2.11 -7.43
N VAL A 67 4.51 2.86 -7.08
CA VAL A 67 4.42 4.31 -6.87
C VAL A 67 4.90 4.99 -8.15
N MET A 68 4.00 5.72 -8.79
CA MET A 68 4.28 6.49 -9.98
C MET A 68 4.59 7.93 -9.58
N ASP A 69 5.82 8.37 -9.80
CA ASP A 69 6.20 9.77 -9.63
C ASP A 69 5.77 10.61 -10.84
N LEU A 70 5.92 11.95 -10.74
CA LEU A 70 5.50 12.87 -11.78
C LEU A 70 6.21 12.62 -13.11
N SER A 71 7.50 12.30 -13.07
CA SER A 71 8.28 12.03 -14.26
C SER A 71 7.82 10.74 -14.97
N LYS A 72 7.59 9.66 -14.22
CA LYS A 72 7.03 8.42 -14.77
C LYS A 72 5.63 8.65 -15.35
N PHE A 73 4.82 9.46 -14.66
CA PHE A 73 3.49 9.82 -15.15
C PHE A 73 3.56 10.61 -16.47
N ALA A 74 4.43 11.62 -16.56
CA ALA A 74 4.66 12.37 -17.78
C ALA A 74 5.15 11.47 -18.93
N LYS A 75 6.04 10.52 -18.63
CA LYS A 75 6.50 9.51 -19.59
C LYS A 75 5.34 8.63 -20.08
N HIS A 76 4.50 8.18 -19.15
CA HIS A 76 3.32 7.37 -19.48
C HIS A 76 2.39 8.12 -20.45
N ILE A 77 2.05 9.38 -20.15
CA ILE A 77 1.23 10.23 -21.03
C ILE A 77 1.85 10.34 -22.44
N SER A 78 3.17 10.56 -22.53
CA SER A 78 3.84 10.72 -23.82
C SER A 78 3.80 9.46 -24.69
N THR A 79 3.60 8.26 -24.11
CA THR A 79 3.50 7.00 -24.84
C THR A 79 2.11 6.72 -25.41
N HIS A 80 1.08 7.48 -25.00
CA HIS A 80 -0.31 7.30 -25.44
C HIS A 80 -0.69 8.16 -26.67
N GLY A 81 0.22 8.37 -27.60
CA GLY A 81 -0.05 9.09 -28.86
C GLY A 81 -0.13 10.61 -28.70
N CYS A 82 0.48 11.16 -27.65
CA CYS A 82 0.58 12.59 -27.42
C CYS A 82 1.62 13.22 -28.37
N VAL A 83 1.35 14.42 -28.88
CA VAL A 83 2.27 15.19 -29.71
C VAL A 83 3.42 15.82 -28.92
N TYR A 84 3.27 15.90 -27.60
CA TYR A 84 4.27 16.49 -26.70
C TYR A 84 5.24 15.43 -26.20
N GLY A 85 6.52 15.81 -26.09
CA GLY A 85 7.54 14.95 -25.52
C GLY A 85 7.42 14.81 -23.99
N HIS A 86 8.06 13.77 -23.46
CA HIS A 86 8.10 13.56 -22.00
C HIS A 86 8.59 14.80 -21.23
N ALA A 87 9.64 15.47 -21.73
CA ALA A 87 10.22 16.65 -21.09
C ALA A 87 9.23 17.81 -21.02
N ASP A 88 8.48 18.04 -22.10
CA ASP A 88 7.49 19.13 -22.18
C ASP A 88 6.35 18.89 -21.21
N ILE A 89 5.82 17.67 -21.17
CA ILE A 89 4.74 17.28 -20.25
C ILE A 89 5.21 17.41 -18.80
N ASN A 90 6.41 16.92 -18.49
CA ASN A 90 6.97 17.00 -17.14
C ASN A 90 7.16 18.47 -16.70
N ALA A 91 7.66 19.34 -17.60
CA ALA A 91 7.80 20.76 -17.31
C ALA A 91 6.45 21.44 -17.03
N VAL A 92 5.44 21.19 -17.86
CA VAL A 92 4.08 21.75 -17.69
C VAL A 92 3.47 21.28 -16.37
N LEU A 93 3.60 19.99 -16.03
CA LEU A 93 3.06 19.46 -14.77
C LEU A 93 3.76 20.05 -13.54
N ASN A 94 5.08 20.25 -13.56
CA ASN A 94 5.80 20.90 -12.46
C ASN A 94 5.33 22.35 -12.31
N ILE A 95 5.25 23.12 -13.39
CA ILE A 95 4.74 24.49 -13.37
C ILE A 95 3.31 24.53 -12.83
N ALA A 96 2.44 23.59 -13.22
CA ALA A 96 1.08 23.51 -12.70
C ALA A 96 1.04 23.28 -11.20
N VAL A 97 1.89 22.40 -10.67
CA VAL A 97 1.99 22.13 -9.22
C VAL A 97 2.41 23.40 -8.44
N ASP A 98 3.42 24.12 -8.95
CA ASP A 98 3.91 25.36 -8.32
C ASP A 98 2.82 26.43 -8.29
N HIS A 99 2.13 26.66 -9.39
CA HIS A 99 1.05 27.63 -9.47
C HIS A 99 -0.19 27.23 -8.67
N ILE A 100 -0.55 25.96 -8.62
CA ILE A 100 -1.63 25.48 -7.75
C ILE A 100 -1.32 25.86 -6.29
N ARG A 101 -0.08 25.63 -5.83
CA ARG A 101 0.35 25.98 -4.48
C ARG A 101 0.26 27.49 -4.22
N GLU A 102 0.73 28.30 -5.15
CA GLU A 102 0.72 29.77 -5.06
C GLU A 102 -0.71 30.31 -4.95
N GLU A 103 -1.59 29.93 -5.86
CA GLU A 103 -2.97 30.38 -5.91
C GLU A 103 -3.79 29.94 -4.68
N LEU A 104 -3.52 28.74 -4.15
CA LEU A 104 -4.14 28.27 -2.91
C LEU A 104 -3.71 29.09 -1.70
N LEU A 105 -2.43 29.50 -1.62
CA LEU A 105 -1.92 30.34 -0.52
C LEU A 105 -2.45 31.77 -0.61
N GLU A 106 -2.86 32.23 -1.79
CA GLU A 106 -3.60 33.49 -1.98
C GLU A 106 -5.09 33.38 -1.57
N GLY A 107 -5.53 32.20 -1.10
CA GLY A 107 -6.91 31.97 -0.64
C GLY A 107 -7.90 31.68 -1.75
N LYS A 108 -7.44 31.28 -2.92
CA LYS A 108 -8.28 30.91 -4.05
C LYS A 108 -8.65 29.42 -4.00
N LYS A 109 -9.85 29.06 -4.47
CA LYS A 109 -10.24 27.68 -4.79
C LYS A 109 -9.95 27.45 -6.27
N ILE A 110 -9.25 26.35 -6.58
CA ILE A 110 -8.85 26.01 -7.94
C ILE A 110 -9.75 24.90 -8.47
N ARG A 111 -10.38 25.14 -9.60
CA ARG A 111 -11.25 24.16 -10.28
C ARG A 111 -10.57 23.65 -11.55
N LEU A 112 -10.23 22.37 -11.58
CA LEU A 112 -9.54 21.70 -12.69
C LEU A 112 -10.48 20.75 -13.46
N GLY A 113 -11.74 21.16 -13.65
CA GLY A 113 -12.70 20.41 -14.46
C GLY A 113 -12.94 19.00 -13.96
N ALA A 114 -12.69 18.01 -14.83
CA ALA A 114 -12.89 16.60 -14.52
C ALA A 114 -11.99 16.09 -13.38
N LEU A 115 -10.81 16.66 -13.18
CA LEU A 115 -9.91 16.30 -12.07
C LEU A 115 -10.50 16.66 -10.71
N GLY A 116 -11.25 17.76 -10.62
CA GLY A 116 -11.88 18.20 -9.38
C GLY A 116 -11.42 19.55 -8.88
N ASP A 117 -11.81 19.84 -7.67
CA ASP A 117 -11.57 21.10 -6.99
C ASP A 117 -10.52 20.94 -5.90
N PHE A 118 -9.64 21.93 -5.79
CA PHE A 118 -8.64 22.05 -4.74
C PHE A 118 -8.90 23.29 -3.92
N ASP A 119 -8.97 23.14 -2.60
CA ASP A 119 -9.07 24.24 -1.64
C ASP A 119 -8.26 23.98 -0.38
N ILE A 120 -8.19 24.94 0.49
CA ILE A 120 -7.52 24.82 1.79
C ILE A 120 -8.53 24.87 2.93
N THR A 121 -8.29 24.07 3.95
CA THR A 121 -9.01 24.12 5.23
C THR A 121 -8.05 24.47 6.35
N LEU A 122 -8.54 25.25 7.32
CA LEU A 122 -7.77 25.67 8.48
C LEU A 122 -8.18 24.87 9.71
N SER A 123 -7.20 24.47 10.50
CA SER A 123 -7.43 23.98 11.87
C SER A 123 -6.98 25.07 12.84
N SER A 124 -7.71 25.28 13.93
CA SER A 124 -7.38 26.29 14.92
C SER A 124 -7.71 25.84 16.34
N ASN A 125 -7.01 26.39 17.32
CA ASN A 125 -7.42 26.33 18.71
C ASN A 125 -8.56 27.32 18.93
N GLY A 126 -9.69 26.83 19.47
CA GLY A 126 -10.82 27.67 19.81
C GLY A 126 -10.50 28.61 20.98
N VAL A 127 -11.06 29.80 20.97
CA VAL A 127 -11.05 30.76 22.08
C VAL A 127 -12.48 31.11 22.49
N ALA A 128 -12.67 31.53 23.75
CA ALA A 128 -14.00 31.82 24.28
C ALA A 128 -14.61 33.11 23.72
N ASP A 129 -13.77 34.09 23.38
CA ASP A 129 -14.19 35.38 22.86
C ASP A 129 -13.50 35.63 21.50
N ALA A 130 -14.29 36.00 20.50
CA ALA A 130 -13.83 36.29 19.14
C ALA A 130 -12.80 37.47 19.12
N SER A 131 -12.88 38.41 20.04
CA SER A 131 -11.95 39.52 20.16
C SER A 131 -10.52 39.08 20.53
N THR A 132 -10.36 37.88 21.11
CA THR A 132 -9.07 37.30 21.50
C THR A 132 -8.48 36.39 20.45
N PHE A 133 -9.23 36.09 19.37
CA PHE A 133 -8.74 35.25 18.28
C PHE A 133 -7.71 36.00 17.43
N THR A 134 -6.55 35.39 17.25
CA THR A 134 -5.48 35.89 16.40
C THR A 134 -5.01 34.81 15.43
N ALA A 135 -4.24 35.17 14.41
CA ALA A 135 -3.65 34.22 13.47
C ALA A 135 -2.78 33.15 14.15
N GLN A 136 -2.25 33.42 15.35
CA GLN A 136 -1.48 32.43 16.14
C GLN A 136 -2.34 31.28 16.67
N ASN A 137 -3.66 31.41 16.68
CA ASN A 137 -4.58 30.35 17.04
C ASN A 137 -4.74 29.33 15.91
N ILE A 138 -4.34 29.66 14.67
CA ILE A 138 -4.34 28.75 13.53
C ILE A 138 -3.18 27.78 13.71
N THR A 139 -3.50 26.49 13.79
CA THR A 139 -2.52 25.43 14.09
C THR A 139 -2.10 24.64 12.86
N ASP A 140 -2.94 24.59 11.80
CA ASP A 140 -2.63 23.82 10.60
C ASP A 140 -3.41 24.34 9.39
N VAL A 141 -2.81 24.14 8.21
CA VAL A 141 -3.41 24.43 6.90
C VAL A 141 -3.38 23.15 6.09
N LYS A 142 -4.55 22.61 5.75
CA LYS A 142 -4.68 21.35 5.03
C LYS A 142 -5.20 21.59 3.63
N LEU A 143 -4.56 20.95 2.65
CA LEU A 143 -5.10 20.83 1.31
C LEU A 143 -6.28 19.86 1.32
N GLN A 144 -7.39 20.27 0.75
CA GLN A 144 -8.55 19.43 0.46
C GLN A 144 -8.69 19.29 -1.05
N TRP A 145 -8.89 18.06 -1.50
CA TRP A 145 -9.26 17.74 -2.86
C TRP A 145 -10.66 17.17 -2.89
N GLU A 146 -11.54 17.80 -3.66
CA GLU A 146 -12.87 17.30 -3.96
C GLU A 146 -12.84 16.68 -5.37
N PRO A 147 -13.03 15.36 -5.51
CA PRO A 147 -12.95 14.70 -6.81
C PRO A 147 -13.97 15.22 -7.80
N GLY A 148 -13.54 15.42 -9.02
CA GLY A 148 -14.40 15.77 -10.15
C GLY A 148 -15.29 14.61 -10.61
N PRO A 149 -16.16 14.85 -11.62
CA PRO A 149 -17.12 13.84 -12.08
C PRO A 149 -16.49 12.50 -12.43
N ASP A 150 -15.34 12.52 -13.09
CA ASP A 150 -14.64 11.32 -13.57
C ASP A 150 -14.05 10.46 -12.45
N PHE A 151 -13.94 11.04 -11.24
CA PHE A 151 -13.39 10.33 -10.08
C PHE A 151 -14.44 9.95 -9.01
N LYS A 152 -15.73 10.31 -9.23
CA LYS A 152 -16.78 10.10 -8.21
C LYS A 152 -17.32 8.67 -8.13
N ASN A 153 -17.29 7.91 -9.21
CA ASN A 153 -17.95 6.60 -9.29
C ASN A 153 -17.00 5.45 -9.66
N LEU A 154 -15.75 5.55 -9.22
CA LEU A 154 -14.71 4.55 -9.52
C LEU A 154 -15.08 3.12 -9.09
N ILE A 155 -15.98 2.97 -8.11
CA ILE A 155 -16.47 1.67 -7.65
C ILE A 155 -17.17 0.87 -8.75
N ASN A 156 -17.84 1.58 -9.69
CA ASN A 156 -18.57 0.94 -10.77
C ASN A 156 -17.67 0.46 -11.92
N GLU A 157 -16.46 1.00 -11.97
CA GLU A 157 -15.47 0.70 -13.02
C GLU A 157 -14.36 -0.23 -12.52
N ALA A 158 -14.20 -0.31 -11.19
CA ALA A 158 -13.12 -1.07 -10.56
C ALA A 158 -13.44 -2.56 -10.49
N GLU A 159 -12.54 -3.38 -10.98
CA GLU A 159 -12.47 -4.79 -10.65
C GLU A 159 -11.53 -5.02 -9.47
N PHE A 160 -11.87 -5.95 -8.57
CA PHE A 160 -11.14 -6.15 -7.32
C PHE A 160 -10.43 -7.51 -7.31
N ASN A 161 -9.12 -7.49 -7.00
CA ASN A 161 -8.30 -8.69 -6.88
C ASN A 161 -7.74 -8.82 -5.45
N LEU A 162 -8.05 -9.92 -4.78
CA LEU A 162 -7.54 -10.20 -3.44
C LEU A 162 -6.08 -10.67 -3.51
N VAL A 163 -5.20 -9.95 -2.84
CA VAL A 163 -3.77 -10.28 -2.76
C VAL A 163 -3.32 -10.41 -1.30
N ALA A 164 -2.23 -11.13 -1.08
CA ALA A 164 -1.64 -11.21 0.25
C ALA A 164 -1.12 -9.83 0.72
N PRO A 165 -1.23 -9.50 2.03
CA PRO A 165 -0.63 -8.28 2.57
C PRO A 165 0.87 -8.22 2.28
N ARG A 166 1.41 -7.02 2.09
CA ARG A 166 2.85 -6.81 1.79
C ARG A 166 3.77 -7.42 2.83
N SER A 167 3.40 -7.38 4.10
CA SER A 167 4.14 -8.02 5.17
C SER A 167 4.26 -9.53 4.98
N ALA A 168 3.18 -10.21 4.56
CA ALA A 168 3.17 -11.63 4.26
C ALA A 168 4.02 -11.93 3.01
N GLN A 169 3.89 -11.12 1.96
CA GLN A 169 4.71 -11.25 0.75
C GLN A 169 6.20 -11.10 1.05
N ALA A 170 6.58 -10.10 1.87
CA ALA A 170 7.97 -9.87 2.26
C ALA A 170 8.54 -11.06 3.08
N LYS A 171 7.76 -11.61 4.02
CA LYS A 171 8.15 -12.81 4.78
C LYS A 171 8.35 -14.01 3.88
N LEU A 172 7.45 -14.22 2.90
CA LEU A 172 7.56 -15.31 1.94
C LEU A 172 8.83 -15.17 1.09
N ILE A 173 9.09 -13.99 0.54
CA ILE A 173 10.30 -13.73 -0.26
C ILE A 173 11.58 -13.97 0.58
N LYS A 174 11.58 -13.52 1.84
CA LYS A 174 12.71 -13.74 2.75
C LYS A 174 12.93 -15.24 3.01
N ALA A 175 11.86 -15.98 3.30
CA ALA A 175 11.95 -17.42 3.55
C ALA A 175 12.45 -18.19 2.34
N VAL A 176 11.97 -17.86 1.14
CA VAL A 176 12.45 -18.47 -0.12
C VAL A 176 13.96 -18.19 -0.31
N LYS A 177 14.42 -16.96 -0.05
CA LYS A 177 15.85 -16.62 -0.12
C LYS A 177 16.70 -17.36 0.91
N GLU A 178 16.12 -17.68 2.07
CA GLU A 178 16.75 -18.45 3.15
C GLU A 178 16.63 -19.97 2.97
N GLY A 179 16.02 -20.44 1.88
CA GLY A 179 15.81 -21.86 1.60
C GLY A 179 14.85 -22.56 2.56
N LYS A 180 13.89 -21.82 3.13
CA LYS A 180 12.87 -22.36 4.05
C LYS A 180 11.63 -22.78 3.28
N ASP A 181 11.15 -23.99 3.52
CA ASP A 181 9.97 -24.56 2.86
C ASP A 181 8.64 -24.08 3.46
N SER A 182 8.67 -23.40 4.61
CA SER A 182 7.49 -22.88 5.29
C SER A 182 7.71 -21.53 5.92
N VAL A 183 6.63 -20.72 6.02
CA VAL A 183 6.64 -19.39 6.60
C VAL A 183 5.56 -19.30 7.65
N ASP A 184 5.93 -18.95 8.89
CA ASP A 184 4.96 -18.60 9.92
C ASP A 184 4.48 -17.16 9.71
N LEU A 185 3.23 -17.02 9.28
CA LEU A 185 2.55 -15.73 9.09
C LEU A 185 1.87 -15.24 10.38
N THR A 186 1.85 -16.06 11.44
CA THR A 186 1.17 -15.75 12.70
C THR A 186 2.05 -15.01 13.71
N SER A 187 3.36 -14.96 13.50
CA SER A 187 4.28 -14.25 14.39
C SER A 187 4.05 -12.74 14.41
N PRO A 188 4.06 -12.10 15.60
CA PRO A 188 3.55 -10.75 15.83
C PRO A 188 4.44 -9.59 15.38
N ASP A 189 5.35 -9.78 14.44
CA ASP A 189 6.10 -8.68 13.84
C ASP A 189 5.27 -8.03 12.73
N GLY A 190 4.34 -7.17 13.14
CA GLY A 190 3.57 -6.27 12.29
C GLY A 190 2.25 -6.86 11.75
N GLY A 191 1.21 -6.71 12.52
CA GLY A 191 -0.18 -6.53 12.14
C GLY A 191 -0.79 -7.39 11.05
N GLY A 192 -1.61 -8.35 11.43
CA GLY A 192 -2.54 -9.01 10.54
C GLY A 192 -2.56 -10.53 10.71
N ASN A 193 -3.37 -10.98 11.63
CA ASN A 193 -3.71 -12.39 11.79
C ASN A 193 -4.66 -12.78 10.64
N THR A 194 -4.18 -13.49 9.65
CA THR A 194 -5.03 -14.15 8.66
C THR A 194 -5.02 -15.65 8.95
N THR A 195 -6.04 -16.11 9.63
CA THR A 195 -6.34 -17.54 9.76
C THR A 195 -6.96 -17.99 8.43
N THR A 196 -6.19 -18.62 7.59
CA THR A 196 -6.74 -19.35 6.45
C THR A 196 -7.00 -20.79 6.90
N GLY A 197 -8.23 -21.08 7.25
CA GLY A 197 -8.72 -22.44 7.43
C GLY A 197 -8.79 -23.14 6.07
N GLY A 198 -7.81 -23.94 5.77
CA GLY A 198 -7.86 -24.91 4.67
C GLY A 198 -8.27 -26.26 5.21
N SER A 199 -9.53 -26.63 5.04
CA SER A 199 -10.01 -27.99 5.28
C SER A 199 -9.56 -28.88 4.14
N GLY A 200 -8.71 -29.87 4.45
CA GLY A 200 -8.32 -30.93 3.55
C GLY A 200 -9.39 -32.01 3.50
N SER A 201 -9.54 -32.66 2.39
CA SER A 201 -10.10 -34.00 2.30
C SER A 201 -9.43 -34.76 1.20
N GLN A 202 -8.67 -35.73 1.61
CA GLN A 202 -8.60 -37.14 1.30
C GLN A 202 -8.87 -37.62 -0.14
N GLY A 203 -7.90 -38.42 -0.62
CA GLY A 203 -8.21 -39.75 -1.10
C GLY A 203 -7.77 -40.10 -2.52
N GLY A 204 -6.89 -41.10 -2.65
CA GLY A 204 -6.96 -41.99 -3.78
C GLY A 204 -5.66 -42.31 -4.51
N SER A 205 -4.92 -43.26 -4.00
CA SER A 205 -4.25 -44.38 -4.68
C SER A 205 -3.63 -44.20 -6.08
N ALA A 206 -2.36 -44.58 -6.12
CA ALA A 206 -1.59 -45.01 -7.28
C ALA A 206 -2.16 -46.33 -7.91
N PRO A 207 -1.67 -46.89 -9.05
CA PRO A 207 -0.25 -47.11 -9.35
C PRO A 207 0.16 -47.10 -10.83
N GLY A 208 1.46 -47.15 -11.08
CA GLY A 208 2.03 -48.02 -12.14
C GLY A 208 2.69 -47.37 -13.34
N GLY A 209 4.02 -47.51 -13.45
CA GLY A 209 4.67 -48.25 -14.45
C GLY A 209 5.39 -47.53 -15.60
N GLY A 210 6.70 -47.79 -15.73
CA GLY A 210 7.39 -47.90 -17.00
C GLY A 210 8.37 -46.78 -17.35
N SER A 211 9.64 -46.84 -17.04
CA SER A 211 10.78 -47.46 -17.75
C SER A 211 11.17 -46.82 -19.10
N GLY A 212 12.45 -46.46 -19.24
CA GLY A 212 13.18 -46.25 -20.50
C GLY A 212 13.90 -44.91 -20.54
N SER A 213 15.14 -44.78 -20.16
CA SER A 213 16.41 -45.21 -20.75
C SER A 213 16.97 -44.26 -21.83
N THR A 214 18.19 -43.77 -21.54
CA THR A 214 19.33 -43.46 -22.43
C THR A 214 19.20 -42.30 -23.43
N THR A 215 20.14 -41.42 -23.70
CA THR A 215 21.59 -41.44 -23.72
C THR A 215 22.12 -40.05 -24.17
N THR A 216 23.24 -39.64 -23.58
CA THR A 216 24.50 -39.12 -24.18
C THR A 216 24.59 -37.83 -24.98
N GLY A 217 25.55 -37.03 -24.56
CA GLY A 217 26.53 -36.33 -25.40
C GLY A 217 26.32 -34.84 -25.45
N GLY A 218 27.21 -33.94 -25.04
CA GLY A 218 28.60 -33.86 -25.20
C GLY A 218 28.96 -32.46 -25.59
N SER A 219 29.99 -31.92 -24.93
CA SER A 219 31.03 -31.01 -25.38
C SER A 219 30.73 -29.51 -25.57
N GLN A 220 31.29 -28.70 -24.66
CA GLN A 220 32.47 -27.79 -24.74
C GLN A 220 32.49 -26.78 -25.88
N SER A 221 32.60 -25.48 -25.52
CA SER A 221 33.81 -24.60 -25.69
C SER A 221 33.46 -23.16 -25.27
N SER A 222 34.08 -22.63 -24.24
CA SER A 222 35.20 -21.67 -24.14
C SER A 222 35.13 -20.47 -25.13
N GLY A 223 35.09 -19.28 -24.52
CA GLY A 223 35.35 -18.02 -25.19
C GLY A 223 35.34 -16.85 -24.22
N SER A 224 36.50 -16.58 -23.66
CA SER A 224 36.85 -15.34 -22.95
C SER A 224 36.86 -14.18 -23.91
N ASP A 225 36.32 -13.03 -23.55
CA ASP A 225 36.98 -11.78 -23.89
C ASP A 225 36.71 -10.67 -22.87
N THR A 226 37.79 -10.06 -22.48
CA THR A 226 38.01 -8.93 -21.62
C THR A 226 37.78 -7.63 -22.38
N GLY A 227 37.14 -6.65 -21.77
CA GLY A 227 37.02 -5.30 -22.33
C GLY A 227 36.68 -4.27 -21.27
N ASP A 228 37.72 -3.75 -20.67
CA ASP A 228 37.82 -2.58 -19.81
C ASP A 228 37.34 -1.31 -20.53
N GLY A 229 36.65 -0.42 -19.84
CA GLY A 229 36.16 0.85 -20.41
C GLY A 229 35.56 1.81 -19.41
N ASN A 230 36.41 2.33 -18.55
CA ASN A 230 36.22 3.48 -17.67
C ASN A 230 35.94 4.75 -18.49
N VAL A 231 34.82 5.47 -18.29
CA VAL A 231 34.71 6.90 -18.61
C VAL A 231 33.90 7.66 -17.55
N LYS A 232 34.49 8.74 -17.11
CA LYS A 232 34.23 9.70 -16.06
C LYS A 232 32.95 10.52 -16.23
N GLU A 233 32.53 11.03 -15.08
CA GLU A 233 31.63 12.15 -14.78
C GLU A 233 31.74 13.38 -15.72
N TYR A 234 30.58 13.92 -15.99
CA TYR A 234 30.28 15.36 -15.84
C TYR A 234 28.81 15.53 -15.45
#